data_60a9923d241666d989c6c372dff8886e
#
_entry.id   60a9923d241666d989c6c372dff8886e
#
_cell.length_a   1.000
_cell.length_b   1.000
_cell.length_c   1.000
_cell.angle_alpha   90.00
_cell.angle_beta   90.00
_cell.angle_gamma   90.00
#
_symmetry.space_group_name_H-M   'P 1'
#
loop_
_entity.id
_entity.type
_entity.pdbx_description
1 polymer ?
#
loop_
_entity_poly.entity_id
_entity_poly.type
_entity_poly.pdbx_seq_one_letter_code
_entity_poly.pdbx_strand_id
1 'polypeptide(L)'
;MARMGRRPGPSTTRTLITAAAAQRFTAVGYDATSLRQVAADAGVDPALVRRFFGSKEQLFTAVASALIDPRRALAAIAEGSADEAGERLLRYFLSLLGDVTQPGPLLGLVRSAVTSEHAARVLREFLAGGLLREIAATSVNSERSGLGAALVASQLVGLAVARYAVQLPSLTAADTQELVRTVAPVLQYYLTGNPISVKEKS
;
A
#
# COMPACT_ATOMS: atom_id res chain seq x y z
N MET A 1 -10.61 -21.49 39.08
CA MET A 1 -9.28 -21.79 38.47
C MET A 1 -9.18 -21.03 37.15
N ALA A 2 -8.43 -19.93 37.13
CA ALA A 2 -8.23 -19.11 35.92
C ALA A 2 -7.25 -19.82 34.97
N ARG A 3 -7.69 -20.11 33.73
CA ARG A 3 -6.83 -20.62 32.67
C ARG A 3 -5.80 -19.54 32.31
N MET A 4 -4.57 -19.77 32.74
CA MET A 4 -3.41 -18.96 32.35
C MET A 4 -3.19 -19.14 30.86
N GLY A 5 -3.61 -18.14 30.05
CA GLY A 5 -3.46 -18.12 28.60
C GLY A 5 -1.98 -18.19 28.23
N ARG A 6 -1.64 -19.15 27.37
CA ARG A 6 -0.30 -19.35 26.80
C ARG A 6 0.17 -18.03 26.20
N ARG A 7 1.28 -17.46 26.69
CA ARG A 7 1.88 -16.24 26.12
C ARG A 7 2.08 -16.43 24.61
N PRO A 8 1.63 -15.48 23.76
CA PRO A 8 1.87 -15.57 22.33
C PRO A 8 3.37 -15.71 22.04
N GLY A 9 3.72 -16.54 21.05
CA GLY A 9 5.12 -16.66 20.62
C GLY A 9 5.63 -15.36 19.96
N PRO A 10 6.95 -15.18 19.79
CA PRO A 10 7.54 -13.94 19.24
C PRO A 10 6.96 -13.52 17.89
N SER A 11 6.66 -14.45 16.99
CA SER A 11 6.03 -14.17 15.68
C SER A 11 4.60 -13.64 15.82
N THR A 12 3.82 -14.24 16.71
CA THR A 12 2.44 -13.80 17.01
C THR A 12 2.44 -12.40 17.64
N THR A 13 3.36 -12.12 18.57
CA THR A 13 3.49 -10.79 19.19
C THR A 13 3.84 -9.71 18.16
N ARG A 14 4.78 -10.00 17.25
CA ARG A 14 5.16 -9.06 16.18
C ARG A 14 3.96 -8.76 15.29
N THR A 15 3.18 -9.77 14.90
CA THR A 15 1.96 -9.60 14.09
C THR A 15 0.91 -8.77 14.80
N LEU A 16 0.66 -9.00 16.10
CA LEU A 16 -0.28 -8.20 16.90
C LEU A 16 0.12 -6.74 16.96
N ILE A 17 1.39 -6.43 17.21
CA ILE A 17 1.90 -5.06 17.25
C ILE A 17 1.75 -4.38 15.88
N THR A 18 2.09 -5.08 14.77
CA THR A 18 1.96 -4.53 13.41
C THR A 18 0.49 -4.24 13.07
N ALA A 19 -0.43 -5.13 13.44
CA ALA A 19 -1.87 -4.94 13.21
C ALA A 19 -2.43 -3.75 14.02
N ALA A 20 -2.08 -3.64 15.31
CA ALA A 20 -2.48 -2.52 16.15
C ALA A 20 -1.91 -1.18 15.61
N ALA A 21 -0.66 -1.18 15.17
CA ALA A 21 -0.05 0.00 14.56
C ALA A 21 -0.76 0.42 13.26
N ALA A 22 -1.09 -0.55 12.39
CA ALA A 22 -1.83 -0.29 11.16
C ALA A 22 -3.20 0.37 11.43
N GLN A 23 -3.96 -0.17 12.40
CA GLN A 23 -5.23 0.40 12.82
C GLN A 23 -5.08 1.82 13.36
N ARG A 24 -4.08 2.05 14.22
CA ARG A 24 -3.85 3.37 14.80
C ARG A 24 -3.40 4.41 13.77
N PHE A 25 -2.49 4.06 12.86
CA PHE A 25 -2.11 4.94 11.75
C PHE A 25 -3.30 5.28 10.84
N THR A 26 -4.22 4.35 10.66
CA THR A 26 -5.46 4.59 9.92
C THR A 26 -6.40 5.53 10.67
N ALA A 27 -6.56 5.36 11.98
CA ALA A 27 -7.52 6.10 12.78
C ALA A 27 -7.08 7.55 13.07
N VAL A 28 -5.81 7.75 13.49
CA VAL A 28 -5.32 9.05 13.99
C VAL A 28 -4.12 9.59 13.22
N GLY A 29 -3.60 8.87 12.24
CA GLY A 29 -2.43 9.25 11.45
C GLY A 29 -1.10 8.96 12.15
N TYR A 30 0.00 9.24 11.41
CA TYR A 30 1.35 8.96 11.88
C TYR A 30 1.74 9.82 13.09
N ASP A 31 1.58 11.14 13.01
CA ASP A 31 2.12 12.06 14.03
C ASP A 31 1.45 11.90 15.40
N ALA A 32 0.15 11.65 15.44
CA ALA A 32 -0.61 11.43 16.66
C ALA A 32 -0.42 10.02 17.27
N THR A 33 0.31 9.13 16.59
CA THR A 33 0.59 7.77 17.06
C THR A 33 1.89 7.71 17.86
N SER A 34 1.90 7.06 19.02
CA SER A 34 3.09 6.73 19.81
C SER A 34 3.27 5.23 20.01
N LEU A 35 4.52 4.77 20.22
CA LEU A 35 4.81 3.36 20.50
C LEU A 35 4.12 2.83 21.77
N ARG A 36 3.91 3.71 22.76
CA ARG A 36 3.17 3.35 24.00
C ARG A 36 1.70 3.06 23.73
N GLN A 37 1.06 3.88 22.90
CA GLN A 37 -0.32 3.67 22.51
C GLN A 37 -0.51 2.41 21.67
N VAL A 38 0.42 2.15 20.72
CA VAL A 38 0.42 0.89 19.96
C VAL A 38 0.58 -0.32 20.88
N ALA A 39 1.46 -0.24 21.90
CA ALA A 39 1.62 -1.30 22.88
C ALA A 39 0.33 -1.57 23.65
N ALA A 40 -0.35 -0.52 24.09
CA ALA A 40 -1.64 -0.63 24.79
C ALA A 40 -2.70 -1.29 23.92
N ASP A 41 -2.82 -0.87 22.65
CA ASP A 41 -3.78 -1.44 21.69
C ASP A 41 -3.46 -2.92 21.36
N ALA A 42 -2.17 -3.27 21.30
CA ALA A 42 -1.73 -4.64 21.06
C ALA A 42 -1.79 -5.54 22.32
N GLY A 43 -2.08 -4.98 23.49
CA GLY A 43 -2.08 -5.73 24.76
C GLY A 43 -0.70 -6.23 25.17
N VAL A 44 0.38 -5.47 24.86
CA VAL A 44 1.77 -5.87 25.14
C VAL A 44 2.52 -4.79 25.93
N ASP A 45 3.64 -5.19 26.55
CA ASP A 45 4.55 -4.24 27.20
C ASP A 45 5.20 -3.30 26.17
N PRO A 46 5.26 -1.97 26.42
CA PRO A 46 5.93 -1.01 25.53
C PRO A 46 7.40 -1.35 25.25
N ALA A 47 8.11 -2.02 26.15
CA ALA A 47 9.48 -2.48 25.93
C ALA A 47 9.56 -3.54 24.82
N LEU A 48 8.51 -4.36 24.64
CA LEU A 48 8.45 -5.32 23.53
C LEU A 48 8.32 -4.61 22.18
N VAL A 49 7.51 -3.55 22.09
CA VAL A 49 7.39 -2.78 20.85
C VAL A 49 8.75 -2.19 20.44
N ARG A 50 9.46 -1.59 21.41
CA ARG A 50 10.83 -1.07 21.17
C ARG A 50 11.82 -2.18 20.81
N ARG A 51 11.73 -3.34 21.45
CA ARG A 51 12.60 -4.49 21.16
C ARG A 51 12.39 -5.03 19.74
N PHE A 52 11.14 -5.08 19.25
CA PHE A 52 10.82 -5.65 17.94
C PHE A 52 11.04 -4.66 16.78
N PHE A 53 10.82 -3.38 17.03
CA PHE A 53 10.76 -2.37 15.96
C PHE A 53 11.70 -1.18 16.16
N GLY A 54 12.27 -1.00 17.38
CA GLY A 54 13.17 0.12 17.67
C GLY A 54 12.48 1.47 17.71
N SER A 55 12.09 2.00 16.54
CA SER A 55 11.49 3.33 16.39
C SER A 55 10.09 3.30 15.75
N LYS A 56 9.41 4.46 15.77
CA LYS A 56 8.11 4.63 15.10
C LYS A 56 8.25 4.53 13.59
N GLU A 57 9.34 5.03 13.02
CA GLU A 57 9.66 4.93 11.60
C GLU A 57 9.82 3.47 11.17
N GLN A 58 10.59 2.69 11.94
CA GLN A 58 10.77 1.26 11.68
C GLN A 58 9.47 0.47 11.83
N LEU A 59 8.62 0.83 12.79
CA LEU A 59 7.28 0.25 12.93
C LEU A 59 6.39 0.62 11.73
N PHE A 60 6.44 1.87 11.25
CA PHE A 60 5.68 2.30 10.08
C PHE A 60 6.14 1.58 8.81
N THR A 61 7.45 1.42 8.61
CA THR A 61 8.03 0.61 7.53
C THR A 61 7.57 -0.85 7.61
N ALA A 62 7.52 -1.43 8.82
CA ALA A 62 7.05 -2.80 9.01
C ALA A 62 5.56 -2.94 8.68
N VAL A 63 4.74 -1.94 9.00
CA VAL A 63 3.32 -1.88 8.59
C VAL A 63 3.21 -1.78 7.07
N ALA A 64 3.98 -0.89 6.44
CA ALA A 64 4.01 -0.77 4.98
C ALA A 64 4.39 -2.09 4.31
N SER A 65 5.45 -2.76 4.81
CA SER A 65 5.91 -4.07 4.30
C SER A 65 4.88 -5.20 4.48
N ALA A 66 4.06 -5.13 5.54
CA ALA A 66 3.02 -6.12 5.79
C ALA A 66 1.78 -5.92 4.89
N LEU A 67 1.52 -4.67 4.49
CA LEU A 67 0.38 -4.30 3.65
C LEU A 67 0.72 -4.35 2.15
N ILE A 68 1.90 -3.88 1.79
CA ILE A 68 2.40 -3.86 0.41
C ILE A 68 3.50 -4.91 0.30
N ASP A 69 3.13 -6.12 -0.15
CA ASP A 69 4.12 -7.15 -0.46
C ASP A 69 4.68 -6.90 -1.87
N PRO A 70 5.95 -6.47 -2.02
CA PRO A 70 6.54 -6.23 -3.33
C PRO A 70 6.49 -7.44 -4.25
N ARG A 71 6.63 -8.65 -3.69
CA ARG A 71 6.59 -9.89 -4.47
C ARG A 71 5.23 -10.13 -5.09
N ARG A 72 4.14 -9.85 -4.36
CA ARG A 72 2.77 -9.96 -4.90
C ARG A 72 2.48 -8.91 -5.96
N ALA A 73 2.96 -7.68 -5.78
CA ALA A 73 2.86 -6.65 -6.80
C ALA A 73 3.60 -7.03 -8.08
N LEU A 74 4.82 -7.57 -7.95
CA LEU A 74 5.62 -8.05 -9.08
C LEU A 74 4.99 -9.29 -9.74
N ALA A 75 4.50 -10.24 -8.96
CA ALA A 75 3.76 -11.38 -9.49
C ALA A 75 2.55 -10.92 -10.30
N ALA A 76 1.79 -9.95 -9.78
CA ALA A 76 0.67 -9.37 -10.52
C ALA A 76 1.10 -8.73 -11.85
N ILE A 77 2.30 -8.15 -11.96
CA ILE A 77 2.85 -7.61 -13.20
C ILE A 77 3.33 -8.73 -14.13
N ALA A 78 4.03 -9.76 -13.59
CA ALA A 78 4.74 -10.78 -14.35
C ALA A 78 3.86 -11.97 -14.78
N GLU A 79 2.77 -12.27 -14.05
CA GLU A 79 1.88 -13.38 -14.34
C GLU A 79 1.02 -13.12 -15.59
N GLY A 80 1.00 -14.04 -16.54
CA GLY A 80 0.16 -13.95 -17.74
C GLY A 80 0.73 -13.04 -18.84
N SER A 81 -0.15 -12.45 -19.68
CA SER A 81 0.25 -11.59 -20.78
C SER A 81 0.83 -10.26 -20.29
N ALA A 82 1.92 -9.82 -20.90
CA ALA A 82 2.52 -8.52 -20.65
C ALA A 82 1.53 -7.36 -20.92
N ASP A 83 0.59 -7.53 -21.84
CA ASP A 83 -0.40 -6.52 -22.22
C ASP A 83 -1.50 -6.29 -21.16
N GLU A 84 -1.57 -7.16 -20.15
CA GLU A 84 -2.55 -7.08 -19.06
C GLU A 84 -1.91 -6.73 -17.70
N ALA A 85 -0.62 -6.41 -17.68
CA ALA A 85 0.11 -6.12 -16.45
C ALA A 85 -0.48 -4.94 -15.68
N GLY A 86 -0.90 -3.88 -16.37
CA GLY A 86 -1.55 -2.71 -15.80
C GLY A 86 -2.89 -3.04 -15.13
N GLU A 87 -3.68 -3.92 -15.74
CA GLU A 87 -4.96 -4.38 -15.18
C GLU A 87 -4.73 -5.19 -13.90
N ARG A 88 -3.84 -6.16 -13.93
CA ARG A 88 -3.55 -7.01 -12.78
C ARG A 88 -2.98 -6.21 -11.61
N LEU A 89 -2.07 -5.27 -11.88
CA LEU A 89 -1.53 -4.39 -10.86
C LEU A 89 -2.61 -3.51 -10.23
N LEU A 90 -3.51 -2.93 -11.02
CA LEU A 90 -4.61 -2.12 -10.52
C LEU A 90 -5.58 -2.94 -9.66
N ARG A 91 -5.96 -4.14 -10.10
CA ARG A 91 -6.81 -5.05 -9.33
C ARG A 91 -6.17 -5.43 -7.99
N TYR A 92 -4.88 -5.76 -7.99
CA TYR A 92 -4.14 -6.01 -6.77
C TYR A 92 -4.17 -4.79 -5.84
N PHE A 93 -3.88 -3.61 -6.36
CA PHE A 93 -3.90 -2.37 -5.56
C PHE A 93 -5.28 -2.07 -4.97
N LEU A 94 -6.35 -2.17 -5.77
CA LEU A 94 -7.72 -1.95 -5.29
C LEU A 94 -8.11 -2.98 -4.22
N SER A 95 -7.63 -4.21 -4.30
CA SER A 95 -7.86 -5.24 -3.26
C SER A 95 -7.23 -4.88 -1.92
N LEU A 96 -6.11 -4.14 -1.91
CA LEU A 96 -5.44 -3.66 -0.69
C LEU A 96 -6.17 -2.45 -0.06
N LEU A 97 -6.87 -1.65 -0.88
CA LEU A 97 -7.62 -0.48 -0.40
C LEU A 97 -8.96 -0.86 0.24
N GLY A 98 -9.51 -2.02 -0.11
CA GLY A 98 -10.81 -2.46 0.38
C GLY A 98 -11.99 -1.70 -0.22
N ASP A 99 -13.14 -1.81 0.44
CA ASP A 99 -14.35 -1.10 0.04
C ASP A 99 -14.31 0.38 0.46
N VAL A 100 -15.05 1.25 -0.26
CA VAL A 100 -15.14 2.69 0.06
C VAL A 100 -15.78 2.92 1.43
N THR A 101 -16.71 2.04 1.83
CA THR A 101 -17.38 2.11 3.13
C THR A 101 -16.56 1.54 4.28
N GLN A 102 -15.60 0.64 3.96
CA GLN A 102 -14.69 0.03 4.92
C GLN A 102 -13.26 0.03 4.35
N PRO A 103 -12.61 1.19 4.29
CA PRO A 103 -11.29 1.30 3.68
C PRO A 103 -10.26 0.50 4.47
N GLY A 104 -9.43 -0.22 3.72
CA GLY A 104 -8.33 -1.00 4.28
C GLY A 104 -7.21 -0.14 4.88
N PRO A 105 -6.33 -0.75 5.67
CA PRO A 105 -5.27 -0.04 6.38
C PRO A 105 -4.22 0.61 5.46
N LEU A 106 -4.15 0.23 4.18
CA LEU A 106 -3.29 0.90 3.20
C LEU A 106 -3.65 2.38 3.04
N LEU A 107 -4.95 2.72 3.09
CA LEU A 107 -5.38 4.11 3.05
C LEU A 107 -4.80 4.93 4.21
N GLY A 108 -4.67 4.34 5.40
CA GLY A 108 -4.05 4.98 6.56
C GLY A 108 -2.59 5.36 6.31
N LEU A 109 -1.82 4.51 5.60
CA LEU A 109 -0.46 4.85 5.19
C LEU A 109 -0.43 6.01 4.20
N VAL A 110 -1.29 5.98 3.19
CA VAL A 110 -1.40 7.05 2.18
C VAL A 110 -1.78 8.37 2.85
N ARG A 111 -2.81 8.39 3.70
CA ARG A 111 -3.22 9.58 4.45
C ARG A 111 -2.10 10.11 5.36
N SER A 112 -1.41 9.22 6.08
CA SER A 112 -0.27 9.60 6.91
C SER A 112 0.83 10.26 6.08
N ALA A 113 1.15 9.74 4.90
CA ALA A 113 2.16 10.32 4.02
C ALA A 113 1.75 11.68 3.42
N VAL A 114 0.45 11.93 3.23
CA VAL A 114 -0.05 13.24 2.75
C VAL A 114 -0.01 14.30 3.86
N THR A 115 -0.20 13.91 5.12
CA THR A 115 -0.34 14.83 6.25
C THR A 115 0.93 14.97 7.11
N SER A 116 1.92 14.10 6.95
CA SER A 116 3.15 14.08 7.74
C SER A 116 4.38 13.94 6.85
N GLU A 117 5.28 14.92 6.89
CA GLU A 117 6.55 14.88 6.15
C GLU A 117 7.41 13.68 6.57
N HIS A 118 7.41 13.33 7.87
CA HIS A 118 8.09 12.15 8.37
C HIS A 118 7.56 10.85 7.76
N ALA A 119 6.24 10.67 7.75
CA ALA A 119 5.62 9.49 7.14
C ALA A 119 5.86 9.46 5.61
N ALA A 120 5.81 10.63 4.94
CA ALA A 120 6.11 10.73 3.52
C ALA A 120 7.54 10.30 3.20
N ARG A 121 8.52 10.73 4.00
CA ARG A 121 9.92 10.33 3.86
C ARG A 121 10.10 8.84 4.03
N VAL A 122 9.56 8.26 5.10
CA VAL A 122 9.67 6.82 5.38
C VAL A 122 9.00 5.99 4.28
N LEU A 123 7.81 6.39 3.82
CA LEU A 123 7.12 5.69 2.74
C LEU A 123 7.88 5.81 1.41
N ARG A 124 8.45 6.99 1.11
CA ARG A 124 9.29 7.20 -0.08
C ARG A 124 10.52 6.29 -0.07
N GLU A 125 11.24 6.20 1.06
CA GLU A 125 12.41 5.33 1.21
C GLU A 125 12.02 3.86 1.04
N PHE A 126 10.90 3.44 1.62
CA PHE A 126 10.37 2.09 1.47
C PHE A 126 10.04 1.76 0.00
N LEU A 127 9.31 2.64 -0.69
CA LEU A 127 8.93 2.44 -2.09
C LEU A 127 10.15 2.47 -3.01
N ALA A 128 11.03 3.45 -2.86
CA ALA A 128 12.23 3.60 -3.69
C ALA A 128 13.25 2.47 -3.44
N GLY A 129 13.36 1.99 -2.20
CA GLY A 129 14.29 0.92 -1.83
C GLY A 129 13.94 -0.47 -2.37
N GLY A 130 12.69 -0.71 -2.72
CA GLY A 130 12.19 -2.03 -3.13
C GLY A 130 11.27 -1.97 -4.34
N LEU A 131 10.00 -1.68 -4.11
CA LEU A 131 8.92 -1.86 -5.08
C LEU A 131 9.14 -1.10 -6.40
N LEU A 132 9.45 0.21 -6.34
CA LEU A 132 9.60 1.02 -7.56
C LEU A 132 10.82 0.59 -8.37
N ARG A 133 11.91 0.20 -7.70
CA ARG A 133 13.12 -0.30 -8.38
C ARG A 133 12.85 -1.61 -9.10
N GLU A 134 12.08 -2.51 -8.48
CA GLU A 134 11.75 -3.80 -9.07
C GLU A 134 10.73 -3.64 -10.20
N ILE A 135 9.73 -2.77 -10.07
CA ILE A 135 8.81 -2.41 -11.16
C ILE A 135 9.61 -1.80 -12.33
N ALA A 136 10.55 -0.90 -12.05
CA ALA A 136 11.40 -0.32 -13.08
C ALA A 136 12.23 -1.39 -13.83
N ALA A 137 12.71 -2.41 -13.11
CA ALA A 137 13.47 -3.52 -13.71
C ALA A 137 12.63 -4.42 -14.63
N THR A 138 11.31 -4.47 -14.47
CA THR A 138 10.40 -5.21 -15.37
C THR A 138 10.00 -4.41 -16.61
N SER A 139 10.31 -3.12 -16.66
CA SER A 139 9.98 -2.24 -17.79
C SER A 139 10.87 -2.53 -19.01
N VAL A 140 10.26 -2.67 -20.18
CA VAL A 140 10.97 -2.93 -21.45
C VAL A 140 11.80 -1.71 -21.89
N ASN A 141 11.48 -0.52 -21.42
CA ASN A 141 12.17 0.73 -21.78
C ASN A 141 13.08 1.19 -20.62
N SER A 142 14.36 0.78 -20.66
CA SER A 142 15.34 1.02 -19.59
C SER A 142 15.61 2.50 -19.29
N GLU A 143 15.53 3.40 -20.28
CA GLU A 143 15.83 4.83 -20.09
C GLU A 143 14.73 5.58 -19.33
N ARG A 144 13.48 5.09 -19.35
CA ARG A 144 12.32 5.69 -18.68
C ARG A 144 11.75 4.86 -17.55
N SER A 145 12.36 3.73 -17.23
CA SER A 145 11.83 2.75 -16.27
C SER A 145 11.56 3.35 -14.88
N GLY A 146 12.45 4.19 -14.37
CA GLY A 146 12.27 4.86 -13.08
C GLY A 146 11.13 5.87 -13.08
N LEU A 147 10.99 6.67 -14.14
CA LEU A 147 9.88 7.61 -14.30
C LEU A 147 8.54 6.86 -14.50
N GLY A 148 8.54 5.80 -15.31
CA GLY A 148 7.35 4.96 -15.50
C GLY A 148 6.84 4.37 -14.17
N ALA A 149 7.73 3.78 -13.38
CA ALA A 149 7.38 3.26 -12.05
C ALA A 149 6.85 4.36 -11.11
N ALA A 150 7.45 5.55 -11.12
CA ALA A 150 6.97 6.70 -10.34
C ALA A 150 5.59 7.19 -10.81
N LEU A 151 5.33 7.20 -12.12
CA LEU A 151 4.03 7.54 -12.67
C LEU A 151 2.95 6.51 -12.32
N VAL A 152 3.28 5.21 -12.36
CA VAL A 152 2.40 4.15 -11.85
C VAL A 152 2.04 4.42 -10.39
N ALA A 153 3.03 4.66 -9.53
CA ALA A 153 2.78 4.94 -8.11
C ALA A 153 1.92 6.21 -7.91
N SER A 154 2.20 7.29 -8.67
CA SER A 154 1.44 8.54 -8.58
C SER A 154 -0.02 8.35 -8.97
N GLN A 155 -0.29 7.57 -10.03
CA GLN A 155 -1.65 7.26 -10.48
C GLN A 155 -2.42 6.46 -9.43
N LEU A 156 -1.79 5.43 -8.84
CA LEU A 156 -2.40 4.59 -7.81
C LEU A 156 -2.68 5.38 -6.52
N VAL A 157 -1.70 6.17 -6.05
CA VAL A 157 -1.87 7.04 -4.87
C VAL A 157 -2.93 8.10 -5.12
N GLY A 158 -2.92 8.74 -6.30
CA GLY A 158 -3.92 9.73 -6.69
C GLY A 158 -5.34 9.17 -6.69
N LEU A 159 -5.53 7.97 -7.25
CA LEU A 159 -6.81 7.26 -7.23
C LEU A 159 -7.26 6.94 -5.80
N ALA A 160 -6.35 6.46 -4.94
CA ALA A 160 -6.66 6.18 -3.54
C ALA A 160 -7.11 7.44 -2.80
N VAL A 161 -6.37 8.54 -2.95
CA VAL A 161 -6.72 9.83 -2.31
C VAL A 161 -8.05 10.35 -2.84
N ALA A 162 -8.25 10.39 -4.15
CA ALA A 162 -9.46 10.93 -4.77
C ALA A 162 -10.72 10.12 -4.41
N ARG A 163 -10.62 8.77 -4.41
CA ARG A 163 -11.74 7.87 -4.15
C ARG A 163 -12.09 7.74 -2.66
N TYR A 164 -11.06 7.61 -1.79
CA TYR A 164 -11.26 7.23 -0.39
C TYR A 164 -11.06 8.37 0.61
N ALA A 165 -10.20 9.36 0.30
CA ALA A 165 -9.95 10.48 1.19
C ALA A 165 -10.78 11.71 0.83
N VAL A 166 -10.76 12.11 -0.47
CA VAL A 166 -11.55 13.24 -0.99
C VAL A 166 -12.99 12.83 -1.27
N GLN A 167 -13.22 11.53 -1.57
CA GLN A 167 -14.52 10.94 -1.88
C GLN A 167 -15.24 11.64 -3.05
N LEU A 168 -14.55 11.82 -4.16
CA LEU A 168 -15.16 12.37 -5.38
C LEU A 168 -16.34 11.49 -5.80
N PRO A 169 -17.57 12.04 -5.93
CA PRO A 169 -18.79 11.25 -6.10
C PRO A 169 -18.72 10.27 -7.29
N SER A 170 -18.19 10.68 -8.43
CA SER A 170 -18.06 9.80 -9.60
C SER A 170 -17.10 8.64 -9.37
N LEU A 171 -16.03 8.83 -8.56
CA LEU A 171 -15.09 7.76 -8.24
C LEU A 171 -15.61 6.83 -7.14
N THR A 172 -16.37 7.34 -6.19
CA THR A 172 -16.97 6.50 -5.14
C THR A 172 -18.11 5.65 -5.68
N ALA A 173 -18.87 6.15 -6.65
CA ALA A 173 -19.95 5.42 -7.31
C ALA A 173 -19.48 4.38 -8.33
N ALA A 174 -18.29 4.59 -8.95
CA ALA A 174 -17.74 3.67 -9.93
C ALA A 174 -17.44 2.30 -9.33
N ASP A 175 -17.85 1.23 -10.01
CA ASP A 175 -17.46 -0.11 -9.61
C ASP A 175 -15.99 -0.45 -9.98
N THR A 176 -15.49 -1.55 -9.43
CA THR A 176 -14.09 -1.97 -9.67
C THR A 176 -13.81 -2.24 -11.15
N GLN A 177 -14.77 -2.80 -11.89
CA GLN A 177 -14.61 -3.09 -13.32
C GLN A 177 -14.51 -1.81 -14.14
N GLU A 178 -15.32 -0.81 -13.83
CA GLU A 178 -15.29 0.49 -14.51
C GLU A 178 -13.96 1.21 -14.27
N LEU A 179 -13.47 1.22 -13.02
CA LEU A 179 -12.15 1.76 -12.69
C LEU A 179 -11.02 1.03 -13.41
N VAL A 180 -11.07 -0.29 -13.41
CA VAL A 180 -10.07 -1.11 -14.11
C VAL A 180 -10.07 -0.81 -15.59
N ARG A 181 -11.22 -0.82 -16.23
CA ARG A 181 -11.36 -0.56 -17.66
C ARG A 181 -10.82 0.82 -18.08
N THR A 182 -10.97 1.81 -17.19
CA THR A 182 -10.58 3.20 -17.48
C THR A 182 -9.13 3.49 -17.11
N VAL A 183 -8.63 2.98 -16.00
CA VAL A 183 -7.32 3.34 -15.44
C VAL A 183 -6.22 2.35 -15.85
N ALA A 184 -6.54 1.07 -16.02
CA ALA A 184 -5.54 0.05 -16.35
C ALA A 184 -4.75 0.34 -17.64
N PRO A 185 -5.35 0.86 -18.74
CA PRO A 185 -4.58 1.23 -19.93
C PRO A 185 -3.51 2.28 -19.67
N VAL A 186 -3.77 3.24 -18.77
CA VAL A 186 -2.79 4.27 -18.39
C VAL A 186 -1.61 3.65 -17.63
N LEU A 187 -1.88 2.76 -16.68
CA LEU A 187 -0.84 2.02 -15.97
C LEU A 187 -0.03 1.14 -16.92
N GLN A 188 -0.71 0.48 -17.87
CA GLN A 188 -0.08 -0.33 -18.91
C GLN A 188 0.92 0.49 -19.72
N TYR A 189 0.50 1.68 -20.17
CA TYR A 189 1.39 2.59 -20.90
C TYR A 189 2.63 3.00 -20.07
N TYR A 190 2.46 3.28 -18.77
CA TYR A 190 3.59 3.61 -17.89
C TYR A 190 4.54 2.44 -17.66
N LEU A 191 4.03 1.21 -17.66
CA LEU A 191 4.82 0.00 -17.47
C LEU A 191 5.59 -0.40 -18.73
N THR A 192 4.97 -0.30 -19.92
CA THR A 192 5.52 -0.88 -21.14
C THR A 192 5.99 0.17 -22.17
N GLY A 193 5.52 1.41 -22.06
CA GLY A 193 5.75 2.46 -23.06
C GLY A 193 4.94 2.29 -24.36
N ASN A 194 4.16 1.21 -24.47
CA ASN A 194 3.34 0.97 -25.65
C ASN A 194 2.12 1.90 -25.66
N PRO A 195 1.73 2.43 -26.82
CA PRO A 195 0.57 3.30 -26.93
C PRO A 195 -0.69 2.57 -26.45
N ILE A 196 -1.58 3.32 -25.80
CA ILE A 196 -2.86 2.81 -25.32
C ILE A 196 -3.67 2.35 -26.52
N SER A 197 -3.84 1.05 -26.70
CA SER A 197 -4.77 0.49 -27.69
C SER A 197 -6.19 0.71 -27.19
N VAL A 198 -6.83 1.78 -27.65
CA VAL A 198 -8.27 1.95 -27.47
C VAL A 198 -8.93 0.88 -28.36
N LYS A 199 -9.43 -0.20 -27.75
CA LYS A 199 -10.31 -1.13 -28.48
C LYS A 199 -11.58 -0.35 -28.82
N GLU A 200 -11.67 0.15 -30.05
CA GLU A 200 -12.94 0.62 -30.58
C GLU A 200 -13.94 -0.54 -30.51
N LYS A 201 -15.05 -0.30 -29.86
CA LYS A 201 -16.20 -1.23 -29.90
C LYS A 201 -16.78 -1.13 -31.32
N SER A 202 -16.59 -2.18 -32.11
CA SER A 202 -17.49 -2.46 -33.25
C SER A 202 -18.82 -2.96 -32.72
#